data_cdb80cd6cbdef901e5194c3c332046dd
#
_entry.id   cdb80cd6cbdef901e5194c3c332046dd
#
_cell.length_a   1.000
_cell.length_b   1.000
_cell.length_c   1.000
_cell.angle_alpha   90.00
_cell.angle_beta   90.00
_cell.angle_gamma   90.00
#
_symmetry.space_group_name_H-M   'P 1'
#
loop_
_entity.id
_entity.type
_entity.pdbx_description
1 polymer ?
#
loop_
_entity_poly.entity_id
_entity_poly.type
_entity_poly.pdbx_seq_one_letter_code
_entity_poly.pdbx_strand_id
1 'polypeptide(L)'
;KAMDVFKCKFGQGFGMTETVAVICLMTPEEHIRALNEKPELLKSCGRPALDTQVEIRDENDNPLPVGEIGQICAKGPQIMKGYWNKKEESEKALKGGWMHTGDAGRMDEEGFVFIQDRIKDMIVSGGENIYSTEVEAALFAHPDVVDAAVIGVPDEKYGEVVKACIVKKEGSNVTEDDLISFCKDRIASYKKPQSVDFIDEVPRNASGKVLKKVLREPYWKDQERQVS
;
A
#
# COMPACT_ATOMS: atom_id res chain seq x y z
N LYS A 1 -17.72 13.84 -5.60
CA LYS A 1 -18.66 12.99 -6.38
C LYS A 1 -19.52 12.10 -5.47
N ALA A 2 -18.95 11.25 -4.56
CA ALA A 2 -19.75 10.40 -3.68
C ALA A 2 -20.71 11.21 -2.77
N MET A 3 -20.21 12.26 -2.12
CA MET A 3 -21.04 13.16 -1.29
C MET A 3 -22.17 13.80 -2.08
N ASP A 4 -21.92 14.17 -3.35
CA ASP A 4 -22.94 14.78 -4.22
C ASP A 4 -24.01 13.78 -4.65
N VAL A 5 -23.61 12.51 -4.86
CA VAL A 5 -24.53 11.43 -5.26
C VAL A 5 -25.38 10.95 -4.08
N PHE A 6 -24.74 10.64 -2.96
CA PHE A 6 -25.41 10.05 -1.80
C PHE A 6 -26.03 11.08 -0.84
N LYS A 7 -25.73 12.38 -1.04
CA LYS A 7 -26.22 13.48 -0.20
C LYS A 7 -25.96 13.27 1.30
N CYS A 8 -24.85 12.64 1.64
CA CYS A 8 -24.45 12.38 3.03
C CYS A 8 -23.00 12.75 3.28
N LYS A 9 -22.65 12.90 4.56
CA LYS A 9 -21.26 13.04 4.99
C LYS A 9 -20.57 11.67 4.95
N PHE A 10 -19.25 11.68 4.77
CA PHE A 10 -18.43 10.47 4.76
C PHE A 10 -17.44 10.50 5.91
N GLY A 11 -17.25 9.37 6.57
CA GLY A 11 -16.13 9.06 7.41
C GLY A 11 -15.34 7.91 6.80
N GLN A 12 -14.04 7.87 7.02
CA GLN A 12 -13.15 6.81 6.55
C GLN A 12 -12.38 6.25 7.73
N GLY A 13 -12.27 4.92 7.81
CA GLY A 13 -11.49 4.24 8.83
C GLY A 13 -10.45 3.32 8.22
N PHE A 14 -9.30 3.21 8.89
CA PHE A 14 -8.26 2.23 8.61
C PHE A 14 -8.11 1.31 9.82
N GLY A 15 -8.09 0.03 9.56
CA GLY A 15 -7.90 -1.01 10.57
C GLY A 15 -7.93 -2.39 9.95
N MET A 16 -7.85 -3.41 10.80
CA MET A 16 -7.79 -4.80 10.39
C MET A 16 -8.52 -5.69 11.40
N THR A 17 -8.70 -6.95 11.09
CA THR A 17 -9.36 -7.91 11.99
C THR A 17 -8.66 -7.99 13.34
N GLU A 18 -7.35 -7.95 13.34
CA GLU A 18 -6.46 -8.00 14.50
C GLU A 18 -6.62 -6.77 15.43
N THR A 19 -7.21 -5.70 14.93
CA THR A 19 -7.50 -4.47 15.68
C THR A 19 -8.99 -4.29 15.96
N VAL A 20 -9.79 -5.32 15.76
CA VAL A 20 -11.26 -5.42 15.90
C VAL A 20 -12.02 -4.50 14.95
N ALA A 21 -11.51 -3.30 14.68
CA ALA A 21 -12.11 -2.36 13.75
C ALA A 21 -11.08 -1.34 13.27
N VAL A 22 -11.10 -0.15 13.87
CA VAL A 22 -10.43 1.04 13.35
C VAL A 22 -9.30 1.46 14.27
N ILE A 23 -8.11 1.67 13.71
CA ILE A 23 -6.97 2.30 14.40
C ILE A 23 -6.78 3.76 14.01
N CYS A 24 -7.19 4.13 12.78
CA CYS A 24 -7.23 5.53 12.35
C CYS A 24 -8.61 5.87 11.80
N LEU A 25 -9.05 7.09 12.02
CA LEU A 25 -10.35 7.61 11.57
C LEU A 25 -10.18 9.00 10.96
N MET A 26 -10.71 9.20 9.76
CA MET A 26 -10.92 10.50 9.15
C MET A 26 -12.39 10.88 9.31
N THR A 27 -12.67 11.90 10.08
CA THR A 27 -14.02 12.34 10.39
C THR A 27 -14.68 13.02 9.19
N PRO A 28 -16.02 13.16 9.19
CA PRO A 28 -16.71 13.94 8.18
C PRO A 28 -16.25 15.39 8.07
N GLU A 29 -15.93 16.00 9.19
CA GLU A 29 -15.42 17.39 9.27
C GLU A 29 -14.04 17.51 8.62
N GLU A 30 -13.16 16.53 8.85
CA GLU A 30 -11.85 16.44 8.20
C GLU A 30 -11.96 16.21 6.70
N HIS A 31 -12.92 15.42 6.23
CA HIS A 31 -13.20 15.29 4.79
C HIS A 31 -13.64 16.63 4.16
N ILE A 32 -14.49 17.40 4.85
CA ILE A 32 -14.92 18.71 4.38
C ILE A 32 -13.72 19.68 4.35
N ARG A 33 -12.88 19.67 5.38
CA ARG A 33 -11.63 20.43 5.41
C ARG A 33 -10.70 20.05 4.25
N ALA A 34 -10.55 18.75 4.03
CA ALA A 34 -9.73 18.25 2.92
C ALA A 34 -10.21 18.75 1.56
N LEU A 35 -11.52 18.76 1.32
CA LEU A 35 -12.08 19.23 0.05
C LEU A 35 -11.90 20.72 -0.18
N ASN A 36 -11.93 21.54 0.87
CA ASN A 36 -11.95 22.99 0.76
C ASN A 36 -10.58 23.64 0.95
N GLU A 37 -9.70 23.07 1.79
CA GLU A 37 -8.48 23.72 2.29
C GLU A 37 -7.21 22.92 2.05
N LYS A 38 -7.26 21.58 2.19
CA LYS A 38 -6.06 20.73 2.22
C LYS A 38 -6.29 19.39 1.49
N PRO A 39 -6.35 19.39 0.14
CA PRO A 39 -6.72 18.21 -0.66
C PRO A 39 -5.85 16.98 -0.44
N GLU A 40 -4.59 17.15 -0.01
CA GLU A 40 -3.69 16.05 0.31
C GLU A 40 -4.21 15.14 1.43
N LEU A 41 -5.02 15.66 2.36
CA LEU A 41 -5.63 14.86 3.43
C LEU A 41 -6.58 13.77 2.91
N LEU A 42 -7.12 13.92 1.70
CA LEU A 42 -7.95 12.88 1.06
C LEU A 42 -7.17 11.59 0.78
N LYS A 43 -5.83 11.64 0.82
CA LYS A 43 -4.95 10.47 0.68
C LYS A 43 -4.62 9.83 2.03
N SER A 44 -4.97 10.46 3.15
CA SER A 44 -4.74 9.91 4.49
C SER A 44 -5.85 8.92 4.87
N CYS A 45 -5.54 8.04 5.81
CA CYS A 45 -6.55 7.20 6.47
C CYS A 45 -7.09 7.84 7.76
N GLY A 46 -6.78 9.12 8.01
CA GLY A 46 -7.19 9.87 9.19
C GLY A 46 -6.14 9.87 10.30
N ARG A 47 -6.57 10.25 11.50
CA ARG A 47 -5.76 10.30 12.73
C ARG A 47 -6.04 9.11 13.64
N PRO A 48 -5.16 8.79 14.61
CA PRO A 48 -5.41 7.74 15.58
C PRO A 48 -6.80 7.87 16.21
N ALA A 49 -7.53 6.74 16.25
CA ALA A 49 -8.84 6.67 16.86
C ALA A 49 -8.75 6.86 18.39
N LEU A 50 -9.90 7.05 19.04
CA LEU A 50 -9.98 7.20 20.49
C LEU A 50 -9.30 5.99 21.18
N ASP A 51 -8.53 6.28 22.24
CA ASP A 51 -7.77 5.31 23.02
C ASP A 51 -6.75 4.47 22.22
N THR A 52 -6.40 4.91 21.01
CA THR A 52 -5.42 4.26 20.13
C THR A 52 -4.16 5.10 19.99
N GLN A 53 -3.02 4.49 20.22
CA GLN A 53 -1.72 5.06 19.87
C GLN A 53 -1.29 4.48 18.53
N VAL A 54 -0.78 5.32 17.64
CA VAL A 54 -0.19 4.91 16.36
C VAL A 54 1.19 5.52 16.24
N GLU A 55 2.16 4.72 15.89
CA GLU A 55 3.54 5.14 15.61
C GLU A 55 3.99 4.56 14.27
N ILE A 56 4.90 5.27 13.63
CA ILE A 56 5.62 4.78 12.47
C ILE A 56 6.97 4.28 12.97
N ARG A 57 7.33 3.03 12.69
CA ARG A 57 8.53 2.39 13.23
C ARG A 57 9.43 1.83 12.14
N ASP A 58 10.73 1.83 12.41
CA ASP A 58 11.75 1.22 11.55
C ASP A 58 11.81 -0.31 11.71
N GLU A 59 12.71 -0.97 11.00
CA GLU A 59 12.94 -2.41 11.04
C GLU A 59 13.47 -2.90 12.41
N ASN A 60 14.11 -2.00 13.17
CA ASN A 60 14.62 -2.26 14.52
C ASN A 60 13.58 -1.98 15.62
N ASP A 61 12.35 -1.64 15.22
CA ASP A 61 11.24 -1.31 16.12
C ASP A 61 11.42 0.03 16.89
N ASN A 62 12.24 0.94 16.35
CA ASN A 62 12.36 2.30 16.88
C ASN A 62 11.32 3.23 16.23
N PRO A 63 10.71 4.15 17.00
CA PRO A 63 9.82 5.15 16.41
C PRO A 63 10.58 6.10 15.48
N LEU A 64 10.01 6.37 14.32
CA LEU A 64 10.55 7.27 13.31
C LEU A 64 10.02 8.70 13.50
N PRO A 65 10.80 9.72 13.10
CA PRO A 65 10.35 11.10 13.04
C PRO A 65 9.13 11.29 12.14
N VAL A 66 8.40 12.38 12.39
CA VAL A 66 7.28 12.81 11.55
C VAL A 66 7.74 12.98 10.09
N GLY A 67 6.95 12.45 9.18
CA GLY A 67 7.18 12.50 7.74
C GLY A 67 7.98 11.31 7.17
N GLU A 68 8.73 10.59 8.00
CA GLU A 68 9.47 9.42 7.57
C GLU A 68 8.55 8.21 7.36
N ILE A 69 8.94 7.33 6.43
CA ILE A 69 8.17 6.14 6.07
C ILE A 69 8.73 4.94 6.81
N GLY A 70 7.84 4.20 7.47
CA GLY A 70 8.14 2.96 8.15
C GLY A 70 6.88 2.12 8.33
N GLN A 71 6.93 1.11 9.20
CA GLN A 71 5.77 0.29 9.50
C GLN A 71 4.78 1.05 10.39
N ILE A 72 3.50 1.01 10.03
CA ILE A 72 2.42 1.50 10.89
C ILE A 72 2.22 0.51 12.02
N CYS A 73 2.46 0.94 13.25
CA CYS A 73 2.26 0.16 14.46
C CYS A 73 1.19 0.79 15.33
N ALA A 74 0.36 -0.04 15.95
CA ALA A 74 -0.76 0.43 16.79
C ALA A 74 -0.75 -0.21 18.17
N LYS A 75 -1.22 0.54 19.17
CA LYS A 75 -1.39 0.08 20.54
C LYS A 75 -2.70 0.63 21.11
N GLY A 76 -3.49 -0.24 21.74
CA GLY A 76 -4.77 0.15 22.32
C GLY A 76 -5.54 -1.05 22.85
N PRO A 77 -6.65 -0.82 23.56
CA PRO A 77 -7.43 -1.89 24.18
C PRO A 77 -8.11 -2.82 23.17
N GLN A 78 -8.29 -2.37 21.93
CA GLN A 78 -8.91 -3.14 20.84
C GLN A 78 -7.97 -4.10 20.14
N ILE A 79 -6.66 -4.09 20.45
CA ILE A 79 -5.69 -4.98 19.82
C ILE A 79 -5.95 -6.41 20.26
N MET A 80 -5.89 -7.36 19.32
CA MET A 80 -6.05 -8.78 19.57
C MET A 80 -5.07 -9.29 20.64
N LYS A 81 -5.43 -10.38 21.32
CA LYS A 81 -4.54 -11.10 22.26
C LYS A 81 -3.51 -11.98 21.54
N GLY A 82 -3.77 -12.35 20.31
CA GLY A 82 -2.94 -13.21 19.47
C GLY A 82 -3.76 -14.09 18.53
N TYR A 83 -3.07 -14.81 17.67
CA TYR A 83 -3.66 -15.80 16.78
C TYR A 83 -3.85 -17.14 17.51
N TRP A 84 -5.00 -17.79 17.30
CA TRP A 84 -5.32 -19.06 17.94
C TRP A 84 -4.33 -20.15 17.49
N ASN A 85 -3.69 -20.80 18.47
CA ASN A 85 -2.67 -21.85 18.28
C ASN A 85 -1.47 -21.45 17.39
N LYS A 86 -1.14 -20.16 17.30
CA LYS A 86 -0.06 -19.61 16.47
C LYS A 86 0.79 -18.65 17.31
N LYS A 87 1.59 -19.23 18.21
CA LYS A 87 2.37 -18.47 19.18
C LYS A 87 3.41 -17.58 18.48
N GLU A 88 4.20 -18.14 17.57
CA GLU A 88 5.27 -17.42 16.88
C GLU A 88 4.76 -16.26 16.04
N GLU A 89 3.67 -16.49 15.26
CA GLU A 89 3.05 -15.42 14.49
C GLU A 89 2.44 -14.33 15.38
N SER A 90 1.91 -14.73 16.56
CA SER A 90 1.39 -13.77 17.54
C SER A 90 2.49 -12.92 18.15
N GLU A 91 3.60 -13.52 18.53
CA GLU A 91 4.78 -12.82 19.08
C GLU A 91 5.40 -11.87 18.05
N LYS A 92 5.45 -12.27 16.78
CA LYS A 92 5.91 -11.42 15.69
C LYS A 92 4.96 -10.23 15.46
N ALA A 93 3.65 -10.48 15.43
CA ALA A 93 2.65 -9.45 15.17
C ALA A 93 2.49 -8.46 16.34
N LEU A 94 2.77 -8.89 17.58
CA LEU A 94 2.61 -8.09 18.82
C LEU A 94 3.95 -7.74 19.48
N LYS A 95 5.02 -7.70 18.68
CA LYS A 95 6.37 -7.41 19.16
C LYS A 95 6.43 -6.06 19.92
N GLY A 96 7.15 -6.03 21.03
CA GLY A 96 7.31 -4.82 21.84
C GLY A 96 6.00 -4.25 22.44
N GLY A 97 4.90 -5.01 22.41
CA GLY A 97 3.59 -4.57 22.89
C GLY A 97 2.84 -3.67 21.88
N TRP A 98 3.28 -3.65 20.63
CA TRP A 98 2.66 -2.97 19.52
C TRP A 98 2.15 -3.96 18.48
N MET A 99 0.97 -3.70 17.94
CA MET A 99 0.47 -4.42 16.77
C MET A 99 1.18 -3.91 15.52
N HIS A 100 1.95 -4.76 14.89
CA HIS A 100 2.61 -4.53 13.61
C HIS A 100 1.62 -4.84 12.49
N THR A 101 1.12 -3.80 11.79
CA THR A 101 0.04 -3.97 10.81
C THR A 101 0.50 -4.65 9.51
N GLY A 102 1.80 -4.60 9.23
CA GLY A 102 2.36 -5.01 7.94
C GLY A 102 2.12 -4.00 6.81
N ASP A 103 1.57 -2.84 7.13
CA ASP A 103 1.40 -1.74 6.19
C ASP A 103 2.48 -0.68 6.45
N ALA A 104 3.14 -0.22 5.38
CA ALA A 104 4.07 0.89 5.40
C ALA A 104 3.30 2.21 5.28
N GLY A 105 3.76 3.23 5.99
CA GLY A 105 3.16 4.56 5.93
C GLY A 105 3.98 5.61 6.63
N ARG A 106 3.46 6.82 6.66
CA ARG A 106 4.04 7.95 7.39
C ARG A 106 2.96 8.72 8.14
N MET A 107 3.37 9.50 9.11
CA MET A 107 2.48 10.41 9.84
C MET A 107 2.94 11.86 9.57
N ASP A 108 2.01 12.78 9.38
CA ASP A 108 2.32 14.19 9.25
C ASP A 108 2.32 14.92 10.61
N GLU A 109 2.68 16.21 10.59
CA GLU A 109 2.74 17.07 11.80
C GLU A 109 1.38 17.24 12.49
N GLU A 110 0.27 17.06 11.77
CA GLU A 110 -1.08 17.10 12.31
C GLU A 110 -1.57 15.73 12.84
N GLY A 111 -0.74 14.69 12.73
CA GLY A 111 -1.06 13.32 13.15
C GLY A 111 -1.90 12.54 12.15
N PHE A 112 -2.04 13.00 10.91
CA PHE A 112 -2.68 12.20 9.86
C PHE A 112 -1.73 11.12 9.34
N VAL A 113 -2.25 9.90 9.24
CA VAL A 113 -1.52 8.72 8.77
C VAL A 113 -1.81 8.50 7.29
N PHE A 114 -0.74 8.34 6.51
CA PHE A 114 -0.78 8.09 5.07
C PHE A 114 -0.22 6.70 4.79
N ILE A 115 -1.06 5.79 4.33
CA ILE A 115 -0.64 4.44 3.96
C ILE A 115 0.07 4.54 2.61
N GLN A 116 1.23 3.89 2.50
CA GLN A 116 2.00 3.82 1.27
C GLN A 116 1.76 2.50 0.53
N ASP A 117 2.02 1.37 1.21
CA ASP A 117 1.87 0.04 0.62
C ASP A 117 1.87 -1.02 1.73
N ARG A 118 1.68 -2.26 1.36
CA ARG A 118 2.01 -3.42 2.19
C ARG A 118 3.51 -3.66 2.18
N ILE A 119 4.12 -3.87 3.37
CA ILE A 119 5.56 -4.17 3.46
C ILE A 119 5.92 -5.38 2.59
N LYS A 120 5.13 -6.45 2.64
CA LYS A 120 5.32 -7.65 1.81
C LYS A 120 5.15 -7.43 0.30
N ASP A 121 4.55 -6.33 -0.12
CA ASP A 121 4.34 -6.00 -1.53
C ASP A 121 5.32 -4.93 -2.03
N MET A 122 6.08 -4.30 -1.12
CA MET A 122 7.18 -3.40 -1.43
C MET A 122 8.25 -4.13 -2.24
N ILE A 123 8.81 -3.45 -3.22
CA ILE A 123 9.85 -3.97 -4.11
C ILE A 123 11.18 -3.38 -3.70
N VAL A 124 12.17 -4.22 -3.42
CA VAL A 124 13.52 -3.78 -3.06
C VAL A 124 14.43 -3.92 -4.27
N SER A 125 14.66 -2.82 -4.98
CA SER A 125 15.45 -2.80 -6.21
C SER A 125 16.76 -2.03 -6.02
N GLY A 126 17.89 -2.73 -6.03
CA GLY A 126 19.20 -2.10 -5.85
C GLY A 126 19.38 -1.38 -4.50
N GLY A 127 18.66 -1.81 -3.46
CA GLY A 127 18.67 -1.20 -2.13
C GLY A 127 17.63 -0.09 -1.94
N GLU A 128 16.88 0.26 -2.98
CA GLU A 128 15.83 1.28 -2.91
C GLU A 128 14.45 0.63 -2.70
N ASN A 129 13.66 1.20 -1.80
CA ASN A 129 12.29 0.77 -1.53
C ASN A 129 11.32 1.41 -2.53
N ILE A 130 10.67 0.57 -3.34
CA ILE A 130 9.67 0.99 -4.31
C ILE A 130 8.30 0.50 -3.86
N TYR A 131 7.39 1.43 -3.65
CA TYR A 131 6.02 1.14 -3.28
C TYR A 131 5.20 0.88 -4.54
N SER A 132 4.65 -0.32 -4.65
CA SER A 132 3.90 -0.75 -5.84
C SER A 132 2.69 0.13 -6.13
N THR A 133 2.05 0.66 -5.10
CA THR A 133 0.91 1.59 -5.20
C THR A 133 1.25 2.92 -5.90
N GLU A 134 2.47 3.44 -5.73
CA GLU A 134 2.93 4.66 -6.42
C GLU A 134 3.04 4.43 -7.93
N VAL A 135 3.58 3.28 -8.30
CA VAL A 135 3.72 2.89 -9.72
C VAL A 135 2.35 2.60 -10.34
N GLU A 136 1.48 1.89 -9.60
CA GLU A 136 0.09 1.64 -10.00
C GLU A 136 -0.67 2.94 -10.24
N ALA A 137 -0.54 3.92 -9.34
CA ALA A 137 -1.18 5.23 -9.48
C ALA A 137 -0.72 5.97 -10.75
N ALA A 138 0.56 5.86 -11.11
CA ALA A 138 1.08 6.43 -12.35
C ALA A 138 0.50 5.71 -13.58
N LEU A 139 0.41 4.37 -13.55
CA LEU A 139 -0.15 3.56 -14.63
C LEU A 139 -1.65 3.81 -14.82
N PHE A 140 -2.43 3.93 -13.75
CA PHE A 140 -3.87 4.25 -13.82
C PHE A 140 -4.17 5.64 -14.41
N ALA A 141 -3.20 6.55 -14.44
CA ALA A 141 -3.35 7.83 -15.12
C ALA A 141 -3.27 7.71 -16.65
N HIS A 142 -2.86 6.56 -17.19
CA HIS A 142 -2.83 6.34 -18.64
C HIS A 142 -4.22 5.99 -19.17
N PRO A 143 -4.71 6.64 -20.25
CA PRO A 143 -6.10 6.49 -20.74
C PRO A 143 -6.44 5.08 -21.23
N ASP A 144 -5.44 4.29 -21.63
CA ASP A 144 -5.61 2.94 -22.14
C ASP A 144 -5.41 1.84 -21.07
N VAL A 145 -5.14 2.20 -19.81
CA VAL A 145 -5.05 1.26 -18.70
C VAL A 145 -6.41 1.15 -18.01
N VAL A 146 -6.97 -0.05 -18.00
CA VAL A 146 -8.24 -0.37 -17.33
C VAL A 146 -7.99 -0.85 -15.90
N ASP A 147 -7.00 -1.73 -15.72
CA ASP A 147 -6.57 -2.24 -14.42
C ASP A 147 -5.06 -2.48 -14.43
N ALA A 148 -4.44 -2.37 -13.25
CA ALA A 148 -3.02 -2.53 -13.09
C ALA A 148 -2.68 -3.15 -11.73
N ALA A 149 -1.69 -4.03 -11.73
CA ALA A 149 -1.03 -4.49 -10.52
C ALA A 149 0.48 -4.49 -10.74
N VAL A 150 1.23 -4.04 -9.74
CA VAL A 150 2.68 -3.96 -9.81
C VAL A 150 3.30 -4.91 -8.80
N ILE A 151 4.29 -5.67 -9.26
CA ILE A 151 4.98 -6.69 -8.48
C ILE A 151 6.50 -6.57 -8.63
N GLY A 152 7.24 -7.08 -7.65
CA GLY A 152 8.67 -7.33 -7.76
C GLY A 152 8.92 -8.69 -8.37
N VAL A 153 9.81 -8.74 -9.37
CA VAL A 153 10.30 -9.99 -9.96
C VAL A 153 11.82 -10.09 -9.78
N PRO A 154 12.40 -11.32 -9.74
CA PRO A 154 13.82 -11.51 -9.52
C PRO A 154 14.67 -10.83 -10.61
N ASP A 155 15.79 -10.26 -10.19
CA ASP A 155 16.81 -9.69 -11.08
C ASP A 155 18.21 -9.96 -10.52
N GLU A 156 19.14 -10.44 -11.35
CA GLU A 156 20.51 -10.81 -10.92
C GLU A 156 21.32 -9.62 -10.39
N LYS A 157 21.06 -8.42 -10.91
CA LYS A 157 21.83 -7.22 -10.56
C LYS A 157 21.22 -6.43 -9.41
N TYR A 158 19.90 -6.31 -9.40
CA TYR A 158 19.19 -5.42 -8.48
C TYR A 158 18.43 -6.18 -7.37
N GLY A 159 18.48 -7.52 -7.36
CA GLY A 159 17.71 -8.38 -6.48
C GLY A 159 16.27 -8.51 -6.95
N GLU A 160 15.53 -7.41 -6.95
CA GLU A 160 14.20 -7.30 -7.54
C GLU A 160 14.15 -6.14 -8.55
N VAL A 161 13.26 -6.27 -9.55
CA VAL A 161 12.87 -5.17 -10.43
C VAL A 161 11.37 -5.06 -10.55
N VAL A 162 10.90 -3.89 -10.92
CA VAL A 162 9.49 -3.58 -11.04
C VAL A 162 8.92 -4.17 -12.30
N LYS A 163 7.87 -5.00 -12.17
CA LYS A 163 7.06 -5.51 -13.28
C LYS A 163 5.62 -5.02 -13.12
N ALA A 164 5.02 -4.51 -14.20
CA ALA A 164 3.62 -4.15 -14.26
C ALA A 164 2.81 -5.25 -14.94
N CYS A 165 1.68 -5.64 -14.34
CA CYS A 165 0.67 -6.51 -14.93
C CYS A 165 -0.53 -5.64 -15.29
N ILE A 166 -0.83 -5.50 -16.58
CA ILE A 166 -1.75 -4.49 -17.11
C ILE A 166 -2.92 -5.13 -17.84
N VAL A 167 -4.12 -4.70 -17.50
CA VAL A 167 -5.32 -4.91 -18.32
C VAL A 167 -5.52 -3.65 -19.16
N LYS A 168 -5.34 -3.78 -20.45
CA LYS A 168 -5.52 -2.66 -21.39
C LYS A 168 -6.94 -2.55 -21.90
N LYS A 169 -7.31 -1.37 -22.32
CA LYS A 169 -8.61 -1.11 -22.96
C LYS A 169 -8.76 -1.93 -24.24
N GLU A 170 -9.96 -2.44 -24.46
CA GLU A 170 -10.29 -3.18 -25.68
C GLU A 170 -9.98 -2.35 -26.94
N GLY A 171 -9.28 -2.95 -27.89
CA GLY A 171 -8.85 -2.27 -29.12
C GLY A 171 -7.66 -1.32 -28.96
N SER A 172 -7.08 -1.18 -27.76
CA SER A 172 -5.87 -0.35 -27.55
C SER A 172 -4.63 -1.03 -28.15
N ASN A 173 -3.80 -0.22 -28.80
CA ASN A 173 -2.50 -0.61 -29.34
C ASN A 173 -1.33 -0.17 -28.42
N VAL A 174 -1.62 0.23 -27.17
CA VAL A 174 -0.60 0.64 -26.22
C VAL A 174 0.44 -0.48 -26.04
N THR A 175 1.70 -0.10 -26.12
CA THR A 175 2.84 -1.02 -25.99
C THR A 175 3.45 -0.95 -24.59
N GLU A 176 4.32 -1.91 -24.27
CA GLU A 176 5.15 -1.92 -23.07
C GLU A 176 5.99 -0.64 -22.97
N ASP A 177 6.68 -0.26 -24.06
CA ASP A 177 7.53 0.93 -24.10
C ASP A 177 6.76 2.22 -23.86
N ASP A 178 5.53 2.33 -24.36
CA ASP A 178 4.66 3.48 -24.12
C ASP A 178 4.36 3.63 -22.63
N LEU A 179 4.00 2.55 -21.95
CA LEU A 179 3.70 2.56 -20.52
C LEU A 179 4.92 2.83 -19.65
N ILE A 180 6.07 2.24 -20.00
CA ILE A 180 7.34 2.49 -19.29
C ILE A 180 7.74 3.96 -19.43
N SER A 181 7.66 4.52 -20.65
CA SER A 181 7.94 5.93 -20.92
C SER A 181 6.97 6.86 -20.19
N PHE A 182 5.68 6.52 -20.19
CA PHE A 182 4.65 7.27 -19.49
C PHE A 182 4.90 7.34 -17.96
N CYS A 183 5.36 6.24 -17.35
CA CYS A 183 5.75 6.21 -15.95
C CYS A 183 7.00 7.04 -15.68
N LYS A 184 8.02 6.97 -16.56
CA LYS A 184 9.27 7.72 -16.43
C LYS A 184 9.08 9.23 -16.30
N ASP A 185 8.03 9.77 -16.94
CA ASP A 185 7.71 11.21 -16.92
C ASP A 185 6.95 11.63 -15.65
N ARG A 186 6.52 10.67 -14.79
CA ARG A 186 5.62 10.91 -13.65
C ARG A 186 6.17 10.50 -12.30
N ILE A 187 7.05 9.51 -12.29
CA ILE A 187 7.69 8.98 -11.08
C ILE A 187 9.21 8.93 -11.27
N ALA A 188 9.94 8.80 -10.18
CA ALA A 188 11.39 8.67 -10.23
C ALA A 188 11.81 7.50 -11.15
N SER A 189 12.84 7.72 -11.97
CA SER A 189 13.23 6.79 -13.03
C SER A 189 13.55 5.36 -12.55
N TYR A 190 14.03 5.21 -11.32
CA TYR A 190 14.32 3.89 -10.74
C TYR A 190 13.05 3.13 -10.32
N LYS A 191 11.91 3.83 -10.16
CA LYS A 191 10.61 3.25 -9.79
C LYS A 191 9.79 2.75 -10.98
N LYS A 192 10.11 3.20 -12.20
CA LYS A 192 9.37 2.80 -13.39
C LYS A 192 9.41 1.30 -13.61
N PRO A 193 8.41 0.68 -14.22
CA PRO A 193 8.47 -0.72 -14.61
C PRO A 193 9.67 -0.99 -15.52
N GLN A 194 10.32 -2.12 -15.31
CA GLN A 194 11.35 -2.66 -16.22
C GLN A 194 10.73 -3.53 -17.30
N SER A 195 9.53 -4.08 -17.02
CA SER A 195 8.78 -4.89 -17.98
C SER A 195 7.27 -4.79 -17.69
N VAL A 196 6.47 -5.06 -18.73
CA VAL A 196 5.01 -5.06 -18.67
C VAL A 196 4.47 -6.37 -19.22
N ASP A 197 3.61 -7.04 -18.47
CA ASP A 197 2.81 -8.14 -18.97
C ASP A 197 1.37 -7.66 -19.20
N PHE A 198 0.84 -7.89 -20.38
CA PHE A 198 -0.57 -7.67 -20.65
C PHE A 198 -1.36 -8.94 -20.27
N ILE A 199 -2.35 -8.76 -19.39
CA ILE A 199 -3.18 -9.84 -18.84
C ILE A 199 -4.66 -9.55 -19.10
N ASP A 200 -5.50 -10.58 -19.08
CA ASP A 200 -6.94 -10.44 -19.28
C ASP A 200 -7.63 -9.85 -18.06
N GLU A 201 -7.19 -10.23 -16.86
CA GLU A 201 -7.73 -9.71 -15.60
C GLU A 201 -6.68 -9.69 -14.47
N VAL A 202 -6.81 -8.74 -13.53
CA VAL A 202 -6.02 -8.73 -12.30
C VAL A 202 -6.69 -9.65 -11.28
N PRO A 203 -5.99 -10.71 -10.77
CA PRO A 203 -6.58 -11.67 -9.83
C PRO A 203 -6.93 -10.98 -8.50
N ARG A 204 -8.17 -11.21 -8.04
CA ARG A 204 -8.71 -10.63 -6.81
C ARG A 204 -9.37 -11.70 -5.94
N ASN A 205 -9.37 -11.48 -4.62
CA ASN A 205 -10.16 -12.30 -3.71
C ASN A 205 -11.65 -11.88 -3.73
N ALA A 206 -12.50 -12.62 -2.99
CA ALA A 206 -13.93 -12.34 -2.89
C ALA A 206 -14.26 -10.92 -2.35
N SER A 207 -13.36 -10.29 -1.62
CA SER A 207 -13.51 -8.90 -1.13
C SER A 207 -12.96 -7.84 -2.11
N GLY A 208 -12.53 -8.23 -3.32
CA GLY A 208 -12.00 -7.34 -4.34
C GLY A 208 -10.51 -6.96 -4.18
N LYS A 209 -9.80 -7.50 -3.19
CA LYS A 209 -8.37 -7.21 -2.98
C LYS A 209 -7.51 -7.95 -3.99
N VAL A 210 -6.57 -7.25 -4.61
CA VAL A 210 -5.60 -7.82 -5.54
C VAL A 210 -4.75 -8.89 -4.87
N LEU A 211 -4.63 -10.03 -5.55
CA LEU A 211 -3.82 -11.19 -5.12
C LEU A 211 -2.43 -11.13 -5.78
N LYS A 212 -1.58 -10.17 -5.38
CA LYS A 212 -0.22 -10.00 -5.92
C LYS A 212 0.63 -11.28 -5.81
N LYS A 213 0.36 -12.11 -4.79
CA LYS A 213 1.02 -13.42 -4.65
C LYS A 213 0.83 -14.29 -5.90
N VAL A 214 -0.39 -14.33 -6.45
CA VAL A 214 -0.70 -15.13 -7.65
C VAL A 214 0.08 -14.62 -8.86
N LEU A 215 0.19 -13.29 -9.02
CA LEU A 215 0.95 -12.68 -10.10
C LEU A 215 2.45 -12.92 -9.97
N ARG A 216 2.99 -12.98 -8.75
CA ARG A 216 4.42 -13.22 -8.49
C ARG A 216 4.83 -14.69 -8.65
N GLU A 217 3.94 -15.62 -8.35
CA GLU A 217 4.25 -17.05 -8.27
C GLU A 217 5.02 -17.60 -9.49
N PRO A 218 4.70 -17.24 -10.75
CA PRO A 218 5.42 -17.74 -11.92
C PRO A 218 6.91 -17.35 -11.94
N TYR A 219 7.28 -16.23 -11.33
CA TYR A 219 8.65 -15.68 -11.37
C TYR A 219 9.52 -16.13 -10.20
N TRP A 220 8.89 -16.59 -9.10
CA TRP A 220 9.57 -16.95 -7.86
C TRP A 220 9.58 -18.45 -7.55
N LYS A 221 9.26 -19.31 -8.54
CA LYS A 221 9.12 -20.76 -8.35
C LYS A 221 10.35 -21.45 -7.76
N ASP A 222 11.55 -20.92 -8.06
CA ASP A 222 12.83 -21.54 -7.67
C ASP A 222 13.69 -20.62 -6.78
N GLN A 223 13.12 -19.54 -6.27
CA GLN A 223 13.84 -18.54 -5.47
C GLN A 223 13.01 -18.09 -4.26
N GLU A 224 13.69 -17.84 -3.13
CA GLU A 224 13.07 -17.20 -1.98
C GLU A 224 13.16 -15.67 -2.10
N ARG A 225 12.05 -14.99 -1.85
CA ARG A 225 11.99 -13.53 -1.84
C ARG A 225 12.54 -12.99 -0.53
N GLN A 226 13.38 -11.94 -0.59
CA GLN A 226 13.98 -11.32 0.61
C GLN A 226 12.95 -10.58 1.48
N VAL A 227 11.87 -10.08 0.88
CA VAL A 227 10.77 -9.41 1.59
C VAL A 227 9.62 -10.39 1.77
N SER A 228 9.36 -10.80 3.00
CA SER A 228 8.32 -11.78 3.36
C SER A 228 7.28 -11.17 4.30
#